data_1d29217755b8301ba34493ccaa418e29
#
_entry.id   1d29217755b8301ba34493ccaa418e29
#
_cell.length_a   1.000
_cell.length_b   1.000
_cell.length_c   1.000
_cell.angle_alpha   90.00
_cell.angle_beta   90.00
_cell.angle_gamma   90.00
#
_symmetry.space_group_name_H-M   'P 1'
#
loop_
_entity.id
_entity.type
_entity.pdbx_description
1 polymer ?
#
loop_
_entity_poly.entity_id
_entity_poly.type
_entity_poly.pdbx_seq_one_letter_code
_entity_poly.pdbx_strand_id
1 'polypeptide(L)'
;GIGVFAAFVEAIILQPTLYWKNANAQGKPWTMDPRVLYRGSGASIYNECQMMGLQFGITSLISTAMGGNDSELISAVGGGSIAAVFASPVELVMIQQQNNGGSAWKNIKSLGVANSPSILFRGLEIAILRDGIYVGAMLGLTPILNRHIQEEYGQSPTASNFYASLIGGIIAAVPSHPFDMVKTCMQGDLQQKTYGNSVQALGTIWKQGGIKRLFSGGMWRTINITATVYIANEINIWAKQKLKEDKR
;
A
#
# COMPACT_ATOMS: atom_id res chain seq x y z
N GLY A 1 11.34 -0.04 16.15
CA GLY A 1 10.41 -0.28 17.22
C GLY A 1 8.95 -0.03 16.91
N ILE A 2 8.44 1.15 17.28
CA ILE A 2 6.99 1.45 17.34
C ILE A 2 6.33 1.34 15.95
N GLY A 3 6.95 1.83 14.89
CA GLY A 3 6.39 1.74 13.53
C GLY A 3 6.23 0.31 13.02
N VAL A 4 7.17 -0.57 13.31
CA VAL A 4 7.09 -2.00 12.94
C VAL A 4 5.97 -2.70 13.71
N PHE A 5 5.78 -2.35 14.99
CA PHE A 5 4.66 -2.88 15.78
C PHE A 5 3.32 -2.41 15.23
N ALA A 6 3.22 -1.13 14.84
CA ALA A 6 2.03 -0.60 14.19
C ALA A 6 1.71 -1.35 12.90
N ALA A 7 2.69 -1.52 12.01
CA ALA A 7 2.53 -2.24 10.76
C ALA A 7 2.10 -3.71 10.97
N PHE A 8 2.61 -4.36 12.02
CA PHE A 8 2.21 -5.72 12.37
C PHE A 8 0.73 -5.81 12.80
N VAL A 9 0.31 -4.93 13.70
CA VAL A 9 -1.08 -4.88 14.18
C VAL A 9 -2.03 -4.55 13.04
N GLU A 10 -1.68 -3.56 12.24
CA GLU A 10 -2.42 -3.13 11.07
C GLU A 10 -2.59 -4.26 10.05
N ALA A 11 -1.49 -4.93 9.69
CA ALA A 11 -1.52 -6.03 8.73
C ALA A 11 -2.45 -7.18 9.18
N ILE A 12 -2.55 -7.45 10.49
CA ILE A 12 -3.48 -8.47 11.01
C ILE A 12 -4.93 -7.98 10.92
N ILE A 13 -5.21 -6.76 11.37
CA ILE A 13 -6.59 -6.23 11.43
C ILE A 13 -7.15 -6.01 10.01
N LEU A 14 -6.32 -5.50 9.11
CA LEU A 14 -6.75 -5.12 7.76
C LEU A 14 -6.55 -6.22 6.70
N GLN A 15 -6.02 -7.38 7.07
CA GLN A 15 -5.84 -8.51 6.13
C GLN A 15 -7.11 -8.88 5.35
N PRO A 16 -8.32 -8.95 5.94
CA PRO A 16 -9.54 -9.23 5.18
C PRO A 16 -9.82 -8.21 4.08
N THR A 17 -9.65 -6.92 4.35
CA THR A 17 -9.87 -5.85 3.36
C THR A 17 -8.88 -5.94 2.21
N LEU A 18 -7.61 -6.26 2.51
CA LEU A 18 -6.58 -6.49 1.51
C LEU A 18 -6.90 -7.70 0.62
N TYR A 19 -7.36 -8.80 1.22
CA TYR A 19 -7.79 -9.97 0.48
C TYR A 19 -8.97 -9.64 -0.45
N TRP A 20 -10.04 -9.01 0.06
CA TRP A 20 -11.22 -8.65 -0.75
C TRP A 20 -10.88 -7.69 -1.88
N LYS A 21 -9.99 -6.73 -1.65
CA LYS A 21 -9.48 -5.85 -2.70
C LYS A 21 -8.84 -6.66 -3.83
N ASN A 22 -7.89 -7.54 -3.50
CA ASN A 22 -7.17 -8.35 -4.49
C ASN A 22 -8.07 -9.39 -5.17
N ALA A 23 -9.02 -9.99 -4.45
CA ALA A 23 -10.00 -10.92 -4.98
C ALA A 23 -10.92 -10.23 -6.00
N ASN A 24 -11.45 -9.06 -5.66
CA ASN A 24 -12.29 -8.27 -6.57
C ASN A 24 -11.53 -7.82 -7.83
N ALA A 25 -10.27 -7.41 -7.68
CA ALA A 25 -9.42 -7.05 -8.81
C ALA A 25 -9.24 -8.22 -9.78
N GLN A 26 -9.17 -9.44 -9.27
CA GLN A 26 -8.99 -10.66 -10.08
C GLN A 26 -10.31 -11.33 -10.46
N GLY A 27 -11.47 -10.75 -10.12
CA GLY A 27 -12.78 -11.32 -10.43
C GLY A 27 -13.11 -12.60 -9.65
N LYS A 28 -12.52 -12.79 -8.46
CA LYS A 28 -12.77 -13.95 -7.60
C LYS A 28 -14.04 -13.77 -6.79
N PRO A 29 -14.72 -14.89 -6.43
CA PRO A 29 -15.92 -14.82 -5.61
C PRO A 29 -15.60 -14.28 -4.20
N TRP A 30 -16.57 -13.59 -3.64
CA TRP A 30 -16.51 -13.10 -2.28
C TRP A 30 -16.53 -14.25 -1.26
N THR A 31 -15.81 -14.11 -0.17
CA THR A 31 -15.75 -15.12 0.90
C THR A 31 -15.59 -14.48 2.27
N MET A 32 -16.12 -15.16 3.30
CA MET A 32 -15.90 -14.82 4.72
C MET A 32 -15.13 -15.92 5.46
N ASP A 33 -14.65 -16.96 4.74
CA ASP A 33 -13.86 -18.02 5.37
C ASP A 33 -12.51 -17.47 5.86
N PRO A 34 -12.24 -17.45 7.18
CA PRO A 34 -10.98 -16.95 7.72
C PRO A 34 -9.76 -17.64 7.16
N ARG A 35 -9.85 -18.92 6.82
CA ARG A 35 -8.75 -19.71 6.24
C ARG A 35 -8.36 -19.18 4.86
N VAL A 36 -9.30 -18.60 4.14
CA VAL A 36 -9.07 -17.99 2.82
C VAL A 36 -8.64 -16.54 2.97
N LEU A 37 -9.30 -15.77 3.85
CA LEU A 37 -9.01 -14.35 4.08
C LEU A 37 -7.57 -14.11 4.56
N TYR A 38 -7.04 -15.00 5.38
CA TYR A 38 -5.69 -14.90 5.93
C TYR A 38 -4.61 -15.64 5.10
N ARG A 39 -4.93 -16.08 3.88
CA ARG A 39 -3.91 -16.61 2.97
C ARG A 39 -2.92 -15.51 2.59
N GLY A 40 -1.64 -15.81 2.73
CA GLY A 40 -0.58 -14.86 2.43
C GLY A 40 -0.34 -13.80 3.51
N SER A 41 -0.97 -13.90 4.70
CA SER A 41 -0.80 -12.93 5.79
C SER A 41 0.66 -12.79 6.23
N GLY A 42 1.45 -13.87 6.23
CA GLY A 42 2.89 -13.79 6.54
C GLY A 42 3.66 -12.91 5.56
N ALA A 43 3.40 -13.05 4.25
CA ALA A 43 3.99 -12.19 3.24
C ALA A 43 3.44 -10.75 3.33
N SER A 44 2.15 -10.59 3.67
CA SER A 44 1.53 -9.28 3.90
C SER A 44 2.19 -8.55 5.08
N ILE A 45 2.30 -9.20 6.23
CA ILE A 45 2.96 -8.63 7.42
C ILE A 45 4.40 -8.23 7.12
N TYR A 46 5.15 -9.12 6.46
CA TYR A 46 6.53 -8.82 6.07
C TYR A 46 6.58 -7.60 5.13
N ASN A 47 5.69 -7.55 4.13
CA ASN A 47 5.60 -6.43 3.19
C ASN A 47 5.31 -5.10 3.91
N GLU A 48 4.31 -5.06 4.78
CA GLU A 48 3.95 -3.85 5.53
C GLU A 48 5.08 -3.38 6.45
N CYS A 49 5.72 -4.29 7.19
CA CYS A 49 6.86 -3.95 8.05
C CYS A 49 8.05 -3.42 7.23
N GLN A 50 8.36 -4.07 6.10
CA GLN A 50 9.44 -3.64 5.21
C GLN A 50 9.12 -2.28 4.58
N MET A 51 7.90 -2.10 4.06
CA MET A 51 7.47 -0.88 3.39
C MET A 51 7.48 0.32 4.33
N MET A 52 6.95 0.15 5.55
CA MET A 52 6.98 1.21 6.56
C MET A 52 8.41 1.70 6.79
N GLY A 53 9.36 0.79 7.01
CA GLY A 53 10.77 1.14 7.19
C GLY A 53 11.40 1.84 6.00
N LEU A 54 11.18 1.30 4.79
CA LEU A 54 11.76 1.84 3.57
C LEU A 54 11.14 3.20 3.19
N GLN A 55 9.82 3.33 3.23
CA GLN A 55 9.13 4.57 2.88
C GLN A 55 9.55 5.73 3.79
N PHE A 56 9.53 5.54 5.10
CA PHE A 56 9.97 6.56 6.04
C PHE A 56 11.46 6.85 5.92
N GLY A 57 12.31 5.81 5.83
CA GLY A 57 13.76 5.95 5.72
C GLY A 57 14.19 6.69 4.46
N ILE A 58 13.68 6.27 3.30
CA ILE A 58 14.05 6.88 2.01
C ILE A 58 13.47 8.30 1.89
N THR A 59 12.21 8.51 2.31
CA THR A 59 11.60 9.86 2.33
C THR A 59 12.42 10.81 3.19
N SER A 60 12.85 10.38 4.39
CA SER A 60 13.70 11.19 5.28
C SER A 60 15.05 11.51 4.66
N LEU A 61 15.70 10.55 4.00
CA LEU A 61 16.97 10.75 3.32
C LEU A 61 16.85 11.78 2.18
N ILE A 62 15.81 11.64 1.33
CA ILE A 62 15.55 12.59 0.24
C ILE A 62 15.24 13.98 0.80
N SER A 63 14.38 14.10 1.81
CA SER A 63 14.04 15.37 2.45
C SER A 63 15.27 16.06 3.01
N THR A 64 16.14 15.33 3.70
CA THR A 64 17.41 15.86 4.22
C THR A 64 18.32 16.35 3.10
N ALA A 65 18.44 15.59 2.02
CA ALA A 65 19.27 15.95 0.86
C ALA A 65 18.75 17.19 0.11
N MET A 66 17.43 17.43 0.14
CA MET A 66 16.77 18.56 -0.51
C MET A 66 16.66 19.83 0.38
N GLY A 67 17.20 19.81 1.59
CA GLY A 67 17.22 20.99 2.47
C GLY A 67 15.99 21.18 3.37
N GLY A 68 15.14 20.16 3.52
CA GLY A 68 14.09 20.14 4.57
C GLY A 68 12.68 20.54 4.12
N ASN A 69 12.02 21.43 4.85
CA ASN A 69 10.57 21.62 4.91
C ASN A 69 9.81 21.81 3.58
N ASP A 70 10.41 22.42 2.56
CA ASP A 70 9.70 22.70 1.29
C ASP A 70 9.65 21.47 0.36
N SER A 71 10.27 20.37 0.73
CA SER A 71 10.40 19.15 -0.08
C SER A 71 9.56 17.96 0.39
N GLU A 72 8.69 18.14 1.40
CA GLU A 72 7.92 17.02 2.02
C GLU A 72 7.19 16.15 0.98
N LEU A 73 6.44 16.78 0.06
CA LEU A 73 5.67 16.06 -0.94
C LEU A 73 6.57 15.34 -1.96
N ILE A 74 7.60 16.03 -2.47
CA ILE A 74 8.53 15.45 -3.46
C ILE A 74 9.32 14.30 -2.84
N SER A 75 9.78 14.47 -1.60
CA SER A 75 10.50 13.45 -0.85
C SER A 75 9.63 12.22 -0.59
N ALA A 76 8.34 12.42 -0.28
CA ALA A 76 7.39 11.34 -0.06
C ALA A 76 7.10 10.57 -1.35
N VAL A 77 6.87 11.26 -2.47
CA VAL A 77 6.69 10.63 -3.80
C VAL A 77 7.93 9.82 -4.19
N GLY A 78 9.12 10.41 -4.07
CA GLY A 78 10.38 9.72 -4.36
C GLY A 78 10.61 8.51 -3.46
N GLY A 79 10.35 8.66 -2.15
CA GLY A 79 10.45 7.59 -1.16
C GLY A 79 9.55 6.40 -1.48
N GLY A 80 8.29 6.66 -1.83
CA GLY A 80 7.35 5.64 -2.26
C GLY A 80 7.77 4.94 -3.54
N SER A 81 8.17 5.71 -4.54
CA SER A 81 8.61 5.19 -5.85
C SER A 81 9.82 4.25 -5.72
N ILE A 82 10.81 4.61 -4.92
CA ILE A 82 12.00 3.78 -4.68
C ILE A 82 11.64 2.55 -3.83
N ALA A 83 10.83 2.71 -2.79
CA ALA A 83 10.40 1.60 -1.94
C ALA A 83 9.63 0.52 -2.72
N ALA A 84 8.89 0.90 -3.78
CA ALA A 84 8.16 -0.02 -4.65
C ALA A 84 9.06 -1.10 -5.29
N VAL A 85 10.33 -0.78 -5.57
CA VAL A 85 11.28 -1.74 -6.15
C VAL A 85 11.49 -2.93 -5.21
N PHE A 86 11.59 -2.66 -3.91
CA PHE A 86 11.77 -3.69 -2.88
C PHE A 86 10.47 -4.41 -2.52
N ALA A 87 9.33 -3.71 -2.60
CA ALA A 87 8.02 -4.28 -2.30
C ALA A 87 7.52 -5.22 -3.40
N SER A 88 7.80 -4.92 -4.67
CA SER A 88 7.22 -5.62 -5.82
C SER A 88 7.38 -7.14 -5.77
N PRO A 89 8.56 -7.72 -5.46
CA PRO A 89 8.71 -9.16 -5.32
C PRO A 89 7.87 -9.77 -4.21
N VAL A 90 7.78 -9.09 -3.06
CA VAL A 90 7.03 -9.59 -1.90
C VAL A 90 5.53 -9.57 -2.16
N GLU A 91 5.03 -8.49 -2.76
CA GLU A 91 3.62 -8.37 -3.14
C GLU A 91 3.20 -9.40 -4.19
N LEU A 92 4.09 -9.70 -5.16
CA LEU A 92 3.83 -10.75 -6.13
C LEU A 92 3.67 -12.11 -5.44
N VAL A 93 4.58 -12.46 -4.51
CA VAL A 93 4.47 -13.69 -3.73
C VAL A 93 3.20 -13.71 -2.89
N MET A 94 2.83 -12.60 -2.25
CA MET A 94 1.59 -12.45 -1.49
C MET A 94 0.35 -12.72 -2.37
N ILE A 95 0.26 -12.11 -3.55
CA ILE A 95 -0.85 -12.32 -4.48
C ILE A 95 -0.92 -13.77 -4.93
N GLN A 96 0.22 -14.40 -5.21
CA GLN A 96 0.27 -15.82 -5.58
C GLN A 96 -0.15 -16.73 -4.40
N GLN A 97 0.20 -16.40 -3.17
CA GLN A 97 -0.29 -17.14 -1.99
C GLN A 97 -1.81 -16.96 -1.80
N GLN A 98 -2.34 -15.78 -2.00
CA GLN A 98 -3.79 -15.53 -1.97
C GLN A 98 -4.52 -16.34 -3.05
N ASN A 99 -3.90 -16.54 -4.20
CA ASN A 99 -4.47 -17.28 -5.32
C ASN A 99 -4.42 -18.78 -5.13
N ASN A 100 -3.26 -19.29 -4.76
CA ASN A 100 -2.93 -20.72 -4.82
C ASN A 100 -2.89 -21.37 -3.43
N GLY A 101 -2.85 -20.55 -2.37
CA GLY A 101 -2.56 -21.04 -1.02
C GLY A 101 -1.10 -21.51 -0.86
N GLY A 102 -0.83 -22.22 0.23
CA GLY A 102 0.48 -22.79 0.51
C GLY A 102 1.49 -21.79 1.08
N SER A 103 2.74 -22.23 1.27
CA SER A 103 3.81 -21.39 1.82
C SER A 103 4.40 -20.45 0.78
N ALA A 104 5.00 -19.34 1.24
CA ALA A 104 5.71 -18.40 0.38
C ALA A 104 6.80 -19.09 -0.44
N TRP A 105 7.57 -19.98 0.20
CA TRP A 105 8.62 -20.75 -0.45
C TRP A 105 8.12 -21.63 -1.59
N LYS A 106 6.99 -22.33 -1.38
CA LYS A 106 6.34 -23.13 -2.42
C LYS A 106 5.95 -22.27 -3.62
N ASN A 107 5.36 -21.11 -3.37
CA ASN A 107 4.98 -20.17 -4.42
C ASN A 107 6.21 -19.62 -5.15
N ILE A 108 7.26 -19.18 -4.45
CA ILE A 108 8.52 -18.70 -5.07
C ILE A 108 9.12 -19.79 -5.97
N LYS A 109 9.18 -21.01 -5.50
CA LYS A 109 9.70 -22.14 -6.30
C LYS A 109 8.86 -22.40 -7.55
N SER A 110 7.53 -22.30 -7.45
CA SER A 110 6.61 -22.48 -8.59
C SER A 110 6.67 -21.36 -9.62
N LEU A 111 7.19 -20.17 -9.24
CA LEU A 111 7.37 -19.04 -10.16
C LEU A 111 8.48 -19.28 -11.19
N GLY A 112 9.34 -20.27 -10.99
CA GLY A 112 10.48 -20.49 -11.88
C GLY A 112 11.51 -19.37 -11.82
N VAL A 113 11.65 -18.71 -10.66
CA VAL A 113 12.57 -17.57 -10.45
C VAL A 113 14.01 -17.92 -10.84
N ALA A 114 14.42 -19.17 -10.66
CA ALA A 114 15.74 -19.65 -11.07
C ALA A 114 15.99 -19.51 -12.58
N ASN A 115 14.92 -19.65 -13.39
CA ASN A 115 15.01 -19.56 -14.85
C ASN A 115 14.76 -18.14 -15.36
N SER A 116 13.95 -17.35 -14.65
CA SER A 116 13.60 -15.98 -15.03
C SER A 116 13.40 -15.10 -13.78
N PRO A 117 14.47 -14.53 -13.20
CA PRO A 117 14.36 -13.67 -12.02
C PRO A 117 13.50 -12.42 -12.25
N SER A 118 13.43 -11.93 -13.50
CA SER A 118 12.63 -10.75 -13.87
C SER A 118 11.13 -10.90 -13.59
N ILE A 119 10.63 -12.13 -13.43
CA ILE A 119 9.22 -12.38 -13.09
C ILE A 119 8.83 -11.75 -11.76
N LEU A 120 9.76 -11.62 -10.81
CA LEU A 120 9.54 -10.99 -9.51
C LEU A 120 9.23 -9.49 -9.62
N PHE A 121 9.64 -8.85 -10.71
CA PHE A 121 9.46 -7.43 -10.98
C PHE A 121 8.31 -7.15 -11.95
N ARG A 122 7.45 -8.14 -12.17
CA ARG A 122 6.30 -8.00 -13.06
C ARG A 122 5.35 -6.90 -12.57
N GLY A 123 5.13 -5.87 -13.41
CA GLY A 123 4.33 -4.69 -13.10
C GLY A 123 5.02 -3.68 -12.17
N LEU A 124 6.37 -3.72 -12.09
CA LEU A 124 7.14 -2.79 -11.27
C LEU A 124 6.93 -1.34 -11.68
N GLU A 125 6.88 -1.04 -12.99
CA GLU A 125 6.66 0.32 -13.49
C GLU A 125 5.33 0.91 -12.99
N ILE A 126 4.31 0.07 -12.92
CA ILE A 126 2.99 0.46 -12.38
C ILE A 126 3.03 0.55 -10.84
N ALA A 127 3.79 -0.32 -10.18
CA ALA A 127 4.00 -0.25 -8.73
C ALA A 127 4.68 1.06 -8.32
N ILE A 128 5.68 1.50 -9.07
CA ILE A 128 6.39 2.78 -8.84
C ILE A 128 5.41 3.96 -8.90
N LEU A 129 4.57 4.02 -9.93
CA LEU A 129 3.55 5.07 -10.06
C LEU A 129 2.52 5.01 -8.92
N ARG A 130 2.03 3.81 -8.62
CA ARG A 130 1.06 3.58 -7.53
C ARG A 130 1.61 4.07 -6.19
N ASP A 131 2.82 3.63 -5.84
CA ASP A 131 3.39 3.91 -4.52
C ASP A 131 3.89 5.34 -4.38
N GLY A 132 4.36 5.95 -5.47
CA GLY A 132 4.64 7.39 -5.49
C GLY A 132 3.41 8.22 -5.15
N ILE A 133 2.27 7.95 -5.77
CA ILE A 133 1.00 8.64 -5.48
C ILE A 133 0.53 8.34 -4.05
N TYR A 134 0.56 7.07 -3.64
CA TYR A 134 0.12 6.65 -2.32
C TYR A 134 0.93 7.28 -1.20
N VAL A 135 2.26 7.16 -1.25
CA VAL A 135 3.16 7.67 -0.21
C VAL A 135 3.22 9.20 -0.23
N GLY A 136 3.14 9.82 -1.42
CA GLY A 136 3.00 11.26 -1.56
C GLY A 136 1.79 11.81 -0.81
N ALA A 137 0.64 11.14 -0.92
CA ALA A 137 -0.55 11.54 -0.17
C ALA A 137 -0.43 11.21 1.34
N MET A 138 0.09 10.02 1.68
CA MET A 138 0.19 9.56 3.08
C MET A 138 1.21 10.33 3.90
N LEU A 139 2.44 10.47 3.42
CA LEU A 139 3.54 11.11 4.16
C LEU A 139 3.76 12.58 3.79
N GLY A 140 3.31 13.00 2.61
CA GLY A 140 3.40 14.40 2.18
C GLY A 140 2.14 15.19 2.51
N LEU A 141 1.00 14.82 1.93
CA LEU A 141 -0.23 15.63 2.01
C LEU A 141 -0.95 15.50 3.36
N THR A 142 -1.06 14.29 3.93
CA THR A 142 -1.83 14.08 5.18
C THR A 142 -1.29 14.89 6.37
N PRO A 143 0.04 14.99 6.61
CA PRO A 143 0.57 15.85 7.66
C PRO A 143 0.29 17.33 7.43
N ILE A 144 0.31 17.80 6.19
CA ILE A 144 -0.03 19.19 5.83
C ILE A 144 -1.50 19.46 6.17
N LEU A 145 -2.41 18.57 5.76
CA LEU A 145 -3.83 18.67 6.10
C LEU A 145 -4.08 18.66 7.60
N ASN A 146 -3.36 17.81 8.33
CA ASN A 146 -3.49 17.72 9.78
C ASN A 146 -3.08 19.04 10.47
N ARG A 147 -1.94 19.63 10.06
CA ARG A 147 -1.51 20.96 10.55
C ARG A 147 -2.54 22.03 10.25
N HIS A 148 -3.00 22.11 9.00
CA HIS A 148 -3.98 23.09 8.55
C HIS A 148 -5.30 22.98 9.33
N ILE A 149 -5.82 21.78 9.54
CA ILE A 149 -7.06 21.56 10.33
C ILE A 149 -6.89 21.98 11.79
N GLN A 150 -5.72 21.77 12.39
CA GLN A 150 -5.46 22.22 13.75
C GLN A 150 -5.38 23.74 13.85
N GLU A 151 -4.68 24.38 12.94
CA GLU A 151 -4.42 25.83 12.95
C GLU A 151 -5.67 26.64 12.59
N GLU A 152 -6.39 26.28 11.53
CA GLU A 152 -7.53 27.07 11.03
C GLU A 152 -8.84 26.79 11.80
N TYR A 153 -9.05 25.52 12.21
CA TYR A 153 -10.31 25.12 12.83
C TYR A 153 -10.20 24.86 14.34
N GLY A 154 -9.03 25.03 14.95
CA GLY A 154 -8.82 24.84 16.38
C GLY A 154 -9.15 23.44 16.87
N GLN A 155 -9.08 22.44 16.01
CA GLN A 155 -9.46 21.06 16.36
C GLN A 155 -8.42 20.40 17.27
N SER A 156 -8.90 19.47 18.11
CA SER A 156 -8.00 18.66 18.93
C SER A 156 -7.08 17.80 18.04
N PRO A 157 -5.87 17.43 18.49
CA PRO A 157 -4.94 16.59 17.72
C PRO A 157 -5.55 15.29 17.22
N THR A 158 -6.41 14.64 18.01
CA THR A 158 -7.10 13.40 17.61
C THR A 158 -8.17 13.66 16.54
N ALA A 159 -8.97 14.73 16.70
CA ALA A 159 -10.01 15.05 15.71
C ALA A 159 -9.40 15.48 14.37
N SER A 160 -8.38 16.35 14.40
CA SER A 160 -7.69 16.77 13.18
C SER A 160 -7.00 15.60 12.48
N ASN A 161 -6.39 14.67 13.23
CA ASN A 161 -5.81 13.45 12.68
C ASN A 161 -6.87 12.58 12.00
N PHE A 162 -8.04 12.42 12.62
CA PHE A 162 -9.13 11.64 12.02
C PHE A 162 -9.56 12.24 10.68
N TYR A 163 -9.85 13.55 10.61
CA TYR A 163 -10.27 14.21 9.37
C TYR A 163 -9.16 14.22 8.32
N ALA A 164 -7.92 14.53 8.70
CA ALA A 164 -6.79 14.52 7.78
C ALA A 164 -6.52 13.13 7.22
N SER A 165 -6.64 12.07 8.04
CA SER A 165 -6.47 10.69 7.61
C SER A 165 -7.59 10.23 6.69
N LEU A 166 -8.83 10.66 6.94
CA LEU A 166 -9.96 10.36 6.06
C LEU A 166 -9.77 11.00 4.67
N ILE A 167 -9.48 12.30 4.63
CA ILE A 167 -9.27 13.03 3.38
C ILE A 167 -8.01 12.53 2.66
N GLY A 168 -6.89 12.43 3.38
CA GLY A 168 -5.61 11.96 2.84
C GLY A 168 -5.69 10.52 2.36
N GLY A 169 -6.40 9.63 3.09
CA GLY A 169 -6.63 8.25 2.70
C GLY A 169 -7.44 8.13 1.40
N ILE A 170 -8.48 8.95 1.21
CA ILE A 170 -9.26 9.00 -0.05
C ILE A 170 -8.38 9.50 -1.19
N ILE A 171 -7.61 10.58 -0.99
CA ILE A 171 -6.69 11.14 -2.00
C ILE A 171 -5.57 10.15 -2.32
N ALA A 172 -5.09 9.37 -1.35
CA ALA A 172 -4.12 8.32 -1.60
C ALA A 172 -4.73 7.15 -2.38
N ALA A 173 -5.95 6.70 -2.00
CA ALA A 173 -6.58 5.51 -2.54
C ALA A 173 -7.10 5.70 -3.97
N VAL A 174 -7.88 6.76 -4.20
CA VAL A 174 -8.66 6.90 -5.45
C VAL A 174 -7.77 7.09 -6.69
N PRO A 175 -6.81 8.04 -6.74
CA PRO A 175 -5.94 8.21 -7.90
C PRO A 175 -4.97 7.03 -8.12
N SER A 176 -4.51 6.37 -7.05
CA SER A 176 -3.58 5.25 -7.16
C SER A 176 -4.27 3.91 -7.48
N HIS A 177 -5.61 3.82 -7.35
CA HIS A 177 -6.34 2.57 -7.52
C HIS A 177 -6.27 1.97 -8.93
N PRO A 178 -6.40 2.73 -10.03
CA PRO A 178 -6.25 2.18 -11.38
C PRO A 178 -4.90 1.47 -11.60
N PHE A 179 -3.83 2.04 -11.05
CA PHE A 179 -2.49 1.44 -11.11
C PHE A 179 -2.42 0.16 -10.27
N ASP A 180 -2.98 0.18 -9.07
CA ASP A 180 -3.08 -1.03 -8.23
C ASP A 180 -3.87 -2.15 -8.90
N MET A 181 -4.96 -1.80 -9.58
CA MET A 181 -5.78 -2.74 -10.34
C MET A 181 -4.98 -3.41 -11.45
N VAL A 182 -4.29 -2.63 -12.28
CA VAL A 182 -3.45 -3.14 -13.38
C VAL A 182 -2.36 -4.06 -12.83
N LYS A 183 -1.62 -3.60 -11.82
CA LYS A 183 -0.56 -4.37 -11.16
C LYS A 183 -1.08 -5.69 -10.59
N THR A 184 -2.18 -5.66 -9.82
CA THR A 184 -2.76 -6.84 -9.20
C THR A 184 -3.21 -7.88 -10.24
N CYS A 185 -3.81 -7.45 -11.34
CA CYS A 185 -4.18 -8.33 -12.45
C CYS A 185 -2.94 -8.94 -13.12
N MET A 186 -1.90 -8.15 -13.38
CA MET A 186 -0.65 -8.64 -13.98
C MET A 186 0.08 -9.63 -13.07
N GLN A 187 0.14 -9.36 -11.77
CA GLN A 187 0.77 -10.24 -10.78
C GLN A 187 -0.06 -11.49 -10.48
N GLY A 188 -1.37 -11.44 -10.72
CA GLY A 188 -2.25 -12.61 -10.66
C GLY A 188 -2.13 -13.54 -11.87
N ASP A 189 -1.83 -12.99 -13.05
CA ASP A 189 -1.69 -13.71 -14.33
C ASP A 189 -0.22 -13.80 -14.77
N LEU A 190 0.55 -14.66 -14.12
CA LEU A 190 1.98 -14.82 -14.41
C LEU A 190 2.24 -15.45 -15.78
N GLN A 191 1.31 -16.23 -16.29
CA GLN A 191 1.43 -16.87 -17.60
C GLN A 191 1.11 -15.91 -18.75
N GLN A 192 0.77 -14.65 -18.45
CA GLN A 192 0.45 -13.61 -19.42
C GLN A 192 -0.66 -13.98 -20.41
N LYS A 193 -1.59 -14.84 -19.99
CA LYS A 193 -2.69 -15.30 -20.85
C LYS A 193 -3.68 -14.19 -21.19
N THR A 194 -3.91 -13.29 -20.23
CA THR A 194 -4.90 -12.21 -20.33
C THR A 194 -4.24 -10.84 -20.26
N TYR A 195 -3.29 -10.68 -19.34
CA TYR A 195 -2.64 -9.41 -19.04
C TYR A 195 -1.15 -9.48 -19.42
N GLY A 196 -0.80 -8.93 -20.58
CA GLY A 196 0.57 -8.86 -21.06
C GLY A 196 1.41 -7.79 -20.36
N ASN A 197 1.85 -6.76 -21.09
CA ASN A 197 2.49 -5.58 -20.51
C ASN A 197 1.45 -4.62 -19.88
N SER A 198 1.90 -3.58 -19.19
CA SER A 198 1.05 -2.66 -18.43
C SER A 198 0.03 -1.92 -19.28
N VAL A 199 0.41 -1.51 -20.50
CA VAL A 199 -0.49 -0.82 -21.44
C VAL A 199 -1.55 -1.78 -21.96
N GLN A 200 -1.16 -2.99 -22.34
CA GLN A 200 -2.10 -4.03 -22.78
C GLN A 200 -3.04 -4.44 -21.65
N ALA A 201 -2.52 -4.59 -20.41
CA ALA A 201 -3.32 -4.91 -19.25
C ALA A 201 -4.36 -3.82 -18.96
N LEU A 202 -3.97 -2.54 -19.00
CA LEU A 202 -4.89 -1.42 -18.84
C LEU A 202 -5.98 -1.44 -19.95
N GLY A 203 -5.59 -1.63 -21.20
CA GLY A 203 -6.54 -1.74 -22.33
C GLY A 203 -7.50 -2.92 -22.19
N THR A 204 -7.01 -4.06 -21.72
CA THR A 204 -7.83 -5.25 -21.48
C THR A 204 -8.84 -5.01 -20.35
N ILE A 205 -8.40 -4.44 -19.22
CA ILE A 205 -9.28 -4.10 -18.10
C ILE A 205 -10.36 -3.09 -18.53
N TRP A 206 -9.95 -2.09 -19.32
CA TRP A 206 -10.89 -1.11 -19.87
C TRP A 206 -11.97 -1.77 -20.76
N LYS A 207 -11.57 -2.67 -21.65
CA LYS A 207 -12.51 -3.44 -22.50
C LYS A 207 -13.43 -4.37 -21.71
N GLN A 208 -13.00 -4.88 -20.55
CA GLN A 208 -13.81 -5.77 -19.70
C GLN A 208 -14.96 -5.06 -18.98
N GLY A 209 -14.91 -3.73 -18.78
CA GLY A 209 -15.98 -3.03 -18.07
C GLY A 209 -15.70 -1.55 -17.81
N GLY A 210 -14.77 -0.94 -18.53
CA GLY A 210 -14.46 0.49 -18.43
C GLY A 210 -14.05 0.92 -17.03
N ILE A 211 -14.50 2.10 -16.65
CA ILE A 211 -14.16 2.70 -15.35
C ILE A 211 -14.63 1.84 -14.16
N LYS A 212 -15.78 1.18 -14.27
CA LYS A 212 -16.30 0.30 -13.20
C LYS A 212 -15.33 -0.85 -12.91
N ARG A 213 -14.72 -1.40 -13.96
CA ARG A 213 -13.75 -2.49 -13.81
C ARG A 213 -12.43 -1.99 -13.24
N LEU A 214 -11.95 -0.81 -13.66
CA LEU A 214 -10.75 -0.17 -13.12
C LEU A 214 -10.85 0.13 -11.61
N PHE A 215 -12.06 0.41 -11.13
CA PHE A 215 -12.32 0.68 -9.71
C PHE A 215 -12.88 -0.51 -8.94
N SER A 216 -12.84 -1.72 -9.52
CA SER A 216 -13.25 -2.95 -8.82
C SER A 216 -12.36 -3.21 -7.61
N GLY A 217 -12.97 -3.34 -6.43
CA GLY A 217 -12.25 -3.45 -5.15
C GLY A 217 -11.80 -2.12 -4.55
N GLY A 218 -12.06 -0.98 -5.21
CA GLY A 218 -11.65 0.35 -4.76
C GLY A 218 -12.18 0.72 -3.38
N MET A 219 -13.41 0.33 -3.06
CA MET A 219 -13.99 0.54 -1.74
C MET A 219 -13.15 -0.14 -0.64
N TRP A 220 -12.79 -1.40 -0.81
CA TRP A 220 -11.96 -2.14 0.15
C TRP A 220 -10.57 -1.53 0.29
N ARG A 221 -10.00 -1.05 -0.84
CA ARG A 221 -8.73 -0.33 -0.82
C ARG A 221 -8.84 0.98 -0.06
N THR A 222 -9.89 1.77 -0.29
CA THR A 222 -10.08 3.05 0.40
C THR A 222 -10.24 2.83 1.91
N ILE A 223 -11.05 1.86 2.33
CA ILE A 223 -11.20 1.49 3.74
C ILE A 223 -9.83 1.07 4.32
N ASN A 224 -9.10 0.20 3.63
CA ASN A 224 -7.78 -0.26 4.06
C ASN A 224 -6.83 0.92 4.24
N ILE A 225 -6.62 1.75 3.21
CA ILE A 225 -5.67 2.86 3.24
C ILE A 225 -6.07 3.92 4.30
N THR A 226 -7.34 4.27 4.39
CA THR A 226 -7.81 5.25 5.39
C THR A 226 -7.53 4.76 6.81
N ALA A 227 -7.80 3.48 7.08
CA ALA A 227 -7.50 2.86 8.36
C ALA A 227 -5.99 2.80 8.64
N THR A 228 -5.18 2.43 7.63
CA THR A 228 -3.70 2.46 7.70
C THR A 228 -3.19 3.83 8.10
N VAL A 229 -3.59 4.87 7.36
CA VAL A 229 -3.13 6.25 7.61
C VAL A 229 -3.56 6.71 9.01
N TYR A 230 -4.78 6.40 9.42
CA TYR A 230 -5.27 6.74 10.76
C TYR A 230 -4.48 6.04 11.86
N ILE A 231 -4.30 4.72 11.77
CA ILE A 231 -3.58 3.91 12.76
C ILE A 231 -2.12 4.37 12.87
N ALA A 232 -1.44 4.56 11.72
CA ALA A 232 -0.05 5.00 11.70
C ALA A 232 0.13 6.37 12.36
N ASN A 233 -0.78 7.31 12.10
CA ASN A 233 -0.74 8.64 12.68
C ASN A 233 -1.08 8.63 14.18
N GLU A 234 -2.08 7.88 14.63
CA GLU A 234 -2.40 7.74 16.06
C GLU A 234 -1.22 7.18 16.87
N ILE A 235 -0.59 6.14 16.35
CA ILE A 235 0.59 5.55 16.98
C ILE A 235 1.75 6.55 17.02
N ASN A 236 1.94 7.35 15.98
CA ASN A 236 2.96 8.41 15.97
C ASN A 236 2.67 9.50 17.01
N ILE A 237 1.41 9.93 17.15
CA ILE A 237 1.00 10.90 18.18
C ILE A 237 1.26 10.32 19.58
N TRP A 238 0.79 9.11 19.84
CA TRP A 238 1.00 8.43 21.13
C TRP A 238 2.49 8.28 21.47
N ALA A 239 3.31 7.87 20.51
CA ALA A 239 4.75 7.70 20.69
C ALA A 239 5.44 9.02 21.07
N LYS A 240 5.07 10.12 20.40
CA LYS A 240 5.60 11.46 20.69
C LYS A 240 5.21 11.94 22.08
N GLN A 241 3.98 11.66 22.53
CA GLN A 241 3.51 12.01 23.87
C GLN A 241 4.32 11.25 24.93
N LYS A 242 4.46 9.93 24.78
CA LYS A 242 5.20 9.08 25.72
C LYS A 242 6.68 9.48 25.83
N LEU A 243 7.34 9.80 24.71
CA LEU A 243 8.73 10.27 24.70
C LEU A 243 8.90 11.65 25.39
N LYS A 244 7.84 12.46 25.46
CA LYS A 244 7.87 13.72 26.22
C LYS A 244 7.68 13.50 27.72
N GLU A 245 6.88 12.51 28.11
CA GLU A 245 6.68 12.12 29.50
C GLU A 245 7.95 11.52 30.12
N ASP A 246 8.64 10.62 29.37
CA ASP A 246 9.88 9.98 29.80
C ASP A 246 11.08 10.96 29.94
N LYS A 247 10.98 12.17 29.37
CA LYS A 247 12.02 13.22 29.46
C LYS A 247 11.76 14.24 30.58
N ARG A 248 10.63 14.15 31.29
CA ARG A 248 10.31 14.98 32.47
C ARG A 248 10.60 14.25 33.74
#